data_af3b7506117a7783499820fa2784df9d
#
_entry.id   af3b7506117a7783499820fa2784df9d
#
_cell.length_a   1.000
_cell.length_b   1.000
_cell.length_c   1.000
_cell.angle_alpha   90.00
_cell.angle_beta   90.00
_cell.angle_gamma   90.00
#
_symmetry.space_group_name_H-M   'P 1'
#
loop_
_entity.id
_entity.type
_entity.pdbx_description
1 polymer ?
#
loop_
_entity_poly.entity_id
_entity_poly.type
_entity_poly.pdbx_seq_one_letter_code
_entity_poly.pdbx_strand_id
1 'polypeptide(L)'
;MSLSSIKGLLSNYSPVTESPDMEKEYRYPLRNGSEDLESASGSEANKPTRRDGTEKKESKIIDGRTVSDAIIGLSDGLTVPFALTAGLSALGDTKVVVFGGLAELIAGAISMGLGGYLGAKSEEESYRATLKETRNQVVADPSATTETISEIFAPYDLPSELVSQLTDHLSASPMLPSFLMNFHHTLPEPSGSRALICALTIALGYFIGGFVPLLPYFFVGPQDAFIALRWSIATMAIALFLFGYGKTCFVSGWKGRQNIRRGFIGGMQMVLVGGVAAGSAMGLVKGFQLLASSGEGHGEQ
;
A
#
# COMPACT_ATOMS: atom_id res chain seq x y z
N MET A 1 29.19 -10.99 -8.59
CA MET A 1 28.04 -10.97 -9.49
C MET A 1 28.22 -9.83 -10.47
N SER A 2 28.24 -10.14 -11.78
CA SER A 2 28.53 -9.14 -12.85
C SER A 2 27.27 -8.34 -13.17
N LEU A 3 27.44 -7.05 -13.46
CA LEU A 3 26.38 -6.11 -13.90
C LEU A 3 25.57 -6.61 -15.11
N SER A 4 26.11 -7.56 -15.89
CA SER A 4 25.43 -8.22 -17.01
C SER A 4 24.29 -9.16 -16.58
N SER A 5 24.40 -9.76 -15.37
CA SER A 5 23.35 -10.64 -14.83
C SER A 5 22.12 -9.87 -14.34
N ILE A 6 22.31 -8.62 -13.89
CA ILE A 6 21.20 -7.77 -13.45
C ILE A 6 20.39 -7.22 -14.64
N LYS A 7 21.07 -6.92 -15.77
CA LYS A 7 20.38 -6.52 -17.01
C LYS A 7 19.49 -7.60 -17.59
N GLY A 8 19.86 -8.90 -17.45
CA GLY A 8 19.06 -10.02 -17.89
C GLY A 8 17.76 -10.23 -17.09
N LEU A 9 17.77 -9.87 -15.80
CA LEU A 9 16.58 -9.97 -14.92
C LEU A 9 15.58 -8.83 -15.18
N LEU A 10 16.04 -7.64 -15.57
CA LEU A 10 15.19 -6.51 -15.90
C LEU A 10 14.60 -6.58 -17.33
N SER A 11 15.22 -7.37 -18.24
CA SER A 11 14.73 -7.54 -19.61
C SER A 11 13.53 -8.50 -19.74
N ASN A 12 13.19 -9.26 -18.69
CA ASN A 12 12.05 -10.21 -18.69
C ASN A 12 10.78 -9.64 -18.04
N TYR A 13 10.69 -8.33 -17.84
CA TYR A 13 9.44 -7.69 -17.47
C TYR A 13 8.58 -7.53 -18.74
N SER A 14 7.83 -8.57 -19.07
CA SER A 14 6.75 -8.44 -20.05
C SER A 14 5.61 -7.66 -19.40
N PRO A 15 5.12 -6.56 -20.05
CA PRO A 15 3.88 -5.95 -19.58
C PRO A 15 2.78 -7.00 -19.59
N VAL A 16 1.95 -6.99 -18.56
CA VAL A 16 0.78 -7.86 -18.45
C VAL A 16 -0.07 -7.64 -19.69
N THR A 17 -0.06 -8.61 -20.61
CA THR A 17 -0.99 -8.64 -21.73
C THR A 17 -2.38 -8.83 -21.14
N GLU A 18 -3.25 -7.84 -21.33
CA GLU A 18 -4.67 -7.92 -21.03
C GLU A 18 -5.24 -9.20 -21.65
N SER A 19 -5.83 -10.02 -20.79
CA SER A 19 -6.53 -11.22 -21.25
C SER A 19 -7.80 -10.80 -22.02
N PRO A 20 -8.11 -11.46 -23.16
CA PRO A 20 -9.28 -11.10 -24.00
C PRO A 20 -10.65 -11.23 -23.30
N ASP A 21 -10.68 -11.77 -22.08
CA ASP A 21 -11.92 -11.99 -21.34
C ASP A 21 -12.42 -10.78 -20.53
N MET A 22 -11.64 -9.70 -20.41
CA MET A 22 -12.09 -8.48 -19.72
C MET A 22 -12.92 -7.53 -20.59
N GLU A 23 -12.90 -7.70 -21.91
CA GLU A 23 -13.66 -6.82 -22.84
C GLU A 23 -15.19 -7.10 -22.81
N LYS A 24 -15.63 -8.18 -22.16
CA LYS A 24 -17.06 -8.55 -22.11
C LYS A 24 -17.83 -8.05 -20.90
N GLU A 25 -17.16 -7.51 -19.86
CA GLU A 25 -17.84 -7.18 -18.60
C GLU A 25 -18.25 -5.70 -18.45
N TYR A 26 -17.82 -4.81 -19.33
CA TYR A 26 -18.16 -3.37 -19.27
C TYR A 26 -19.04 -2.87 -20.43
N ARG A 27 -20.03 -3.67 -20.84
CA ARG A 27 -21.06 -3.15 -21.73
C ARG A 27 -22.16 -2.48 -20.92
N TYR A 28 -22.04 -1.17 -20.64
CA TYR A 28 -23.16 -0.39 -20.16
C TYR A 28 -24.27 -0.40 -21.20
N PRO A 29 -25.53 -0.71 -20.84
CA PRO A 29 -26.64 -0.59 -21.77
C PRO A 29 -26.82 0.88 -22.11
N LEU A 30 -26.59 1.24 -23.38
CA LEU A 30 -27.00 2.52 -23.94
C LEU A 30 -28.51 2.64 -23.76
N ARG A 31 -28.96 3.49 -22.85
CA ARG A 31 -30.36 3.84 -22.68
C ARG A 31 -30.76 4.67 -23.90
N ASN A 32 -31.52 4.06 -24.83
CA ASN A 32 -32.20 4.76 -25.90
C ASN A 32 -33.16 5.79 -25.27
N GLY A 33 -32.74 7.04 -25.31
CA GLY A 33 -33.55 8.19 -24.93
C GLY A 33 -34.06 8.91 -26.17
N SER A 34 -35.04 8.32 -26.83
CA SER A 34 -35.90 9.03 -27.77
C SER A 34 -37.33 8.55 -27.54
N GLU A 35 -38.00 9.22 -26.62
CA GLU A 35 -39.46 9.34 -26.54
C GLU A 35 -39.78 10.04 -25.21
N ASP A 36 -40.59 11.10 -25.33
CA ASP A 36 -41.19 11.94 -24.29
C ASP A 36 -40.60 13.35 -24.10
N LEU A 37 -40.70 14.13 -25.19
CA LEU A 37 -40.77 15.60 -25.15
C LEU A 37 -42.10 16.02 -25.72
N GLU A 38 -43.18 15.83 -24.99
CA GLU A 38 -44.40 16.63 -25.19
C GLU A 38 -45.20 16.75 -23.88
N SER A 39 -45.63 17.99 -23.62
CA SER A 39 -46.58 18.42 -22.57
C SER A 39 -46.01 18.65 -21.14
N ALA A 40 -45.65 19.91 -20.89
CA ALA A 40 -46.22 20.70 -19.77
C ALA A 40 -45.73 22.17 -19.84
N SER A 41 -46.50 22.98 -20.56
CA SER A 41 -46.52 24.43 -20.30
C SER A 41 -47.38 24.68 -19.06
N GLY A 42 -46.84 25.38 -18.09
CA GLY A 42 -47.57 25.76 -16.86
C GLY A 42 -46.69 26.62 -15.95
N SER A 43 -46.88 27.93 -16.04
CA SER A 43 -46.35 28.95 -15.18
C SER A 43 -46.45 28.63 -13.71
N GLU A 44 -45.37 28.90 -12.92
CA GLU A 44 -45.48 29.70 -11.70
C GLU A 44 -44.10 30.08 -11.20
N ALA A 45 -43.95 31.39 -11.01
CA ALA A 45 -42.78 32.00 -10.35
C ALA A 45 -42.70 31.55 -8.91
N ASN A 46 -41.58 30.93 -8.52
CA ASN A 46 -41.31 30.78 -7.08
C ASN A 46 -39.87 31.15 -6.73
N LYS A 47 -39.80 31.98 -5.70
CA LYS A 47 -38.70 32.62 -5.02
C LYS A 47 -37.47 31.70 -4.82
N PRO A 48 -36.24 32.25 -4.82
CA PRO A 48 -35.04 31.48 -4.47
C PRO A 48 -35.06 31.22 -2.94
N THR A 49 -35.38 30.02 -2.58
CA THR A 49 -35.17 29.51 -1.22
C THR A 49 -33.67 29.31 -1.02
N ARG A 50 -33.13 30.13 -0.14
CA ARG A 50 -31.78 30.05 0.44
C ARG A 50 -31.59 28.65 0.99
N ARG A 51 -30.89 27.77 0.24
CA ARG A 51 -30.44 26.48 0.76
C ARG A 51 -29.39 26.74 1.82
N ASP A 52 -29.81 26.57 3.05
CA ASP A 52 -28.97 26.44 4.21
C ASP A 52 -27.95 25.33 3.95
N GLY A 53 -26.67 25.73 3.95
CA GLY A 53 -25.55 24.82 3.72
C GLY A 53 -25.34 23.91 4.92
N THR A 54 -26.16 22.89 5.06
CA THR A 54 -25.76 21.71 5.82
C THR A 54 -24.63 21.06 5.06
N GLU A 55 -23.39 21.40 5.44
CA GLU A 55 -22.22 20.59 5.11
C GLU A 55 -22.54 19.13 5.49
N LYS A 56 -22.90 18.35 4.50
CA LYS A 56 -22.85 16.90 4.61
C LYS A 56 -21.41 16.59 4.95
N LYS A 57 -21.16 16.32 6.23
CA LYS A 57 -19.93 15.74 6.74
C LYS A 57 -19.75 14.45 5.96
N GLU A 58 -19.01 14.52 4.84
CA GLU A 58 -18.64 13.34 4.08
C GLU A 58 -18.02 12.40 5.08
N SER A 59 -18.64 11.24 5.25
CA SER A 59 -18.04 10.15 6.00
C SER A 59 -16.66 9.96 5.39
N LYS A 60 -15.61 10.23 6.17
CA LYS A 60 -14.22 10.01 5.74
C LYS A 60 -14.13 8.55 5.32
N ILE A 61 -14.30 8.29 4.04
CA ILE A 61 -13.91 7.03 3.43
C ILE A 61 -12.42 6.95 3.73
N ILE A 62 -12.02 5.97 4.53
CA ILE A 62 -10.62 5.73 4.87
C ILE A 62 -9.88 5.67 3.55
N ASP A 63 -8.93 6.59 3.35
CA ASP A 63 -8.17 6.66 2.11
C ASP A 63 -7.47 5.32 1.88
N GLY A 64 -7.64 4.74 0.69
CA GLY A 64 -7.05 3.44 0.34
C GLY A 64 -5.53 3.41 0.52
N ARG A 65 -4.85 4.56 0.37
CA ARG A 65 -3.42 4.70 0.65
C ARG A 65 -3.10 4.53 2.14
N THR A 66 -3.89 5.12 3.03
CA THR A 66 -3.71 4.95 4.49
C THR A 66 -3.92 3.51 4.92
N VAL A 67 -4.86 2.79 4.29
CA VAL A 67 -5.04 1.35 4.54
C VAL A 67 -3.83 0.56 4.06
N SER A 68 -3.28 0.88 2.89
CA SER A 68 -2.05 0.26 2.39
C SER A 68 -0.88 0.47 3.35
N ASP A 69 -0.71 1.69 3.86
CA ASP A 69 0.33 2.02 4.85
C ASP A 69 0.16 1.20 6.14
N ALA A 70 -1.07 1.07 6.64
CA ALA A 70 -1.37 0.24 7.80
C ALA A 70 -1.05 -1.25 7.56
N ILE A 71 -1.38 -1.76 6.36
CA ILE A 71 -1.05 -3.14 5.97
C ILE A 71 0.46 -3.35 5.93
N ILE A 72 1.23 -2.41 5.38
CA ILE A 72 2.70 -2.47 5.33
C ILE A 72 3.27 -2.50 6.76
N GLY A 73 2.91 -1.52 7.59
CA GLY A 73 3.41 -1.44 8.97
C GLY A 73 3.09 -2.68 9.80
N LEU A 74 1.83 -3.15 9.75
CA LEU A 74 1.42 -4.36 10.49
C LEU A 74 2.07 -5.63 9.95
N SER A 75 2.22 -5.77 8.62
CA SER A 75 2.85 -6.95 8.00
C SER A 75 4.29 -7.11 8.48
N ASP A 76 5.07 -6.05 8.39
CA ASP A 76 6.47 -6.05 8.80
C ASP A 76 6.60 -6.14 10.33
N GLY A 77 5.74 -5.43 11.06
CA GLY A 77 5.70 -5.52 12.53
C GLY A 77 5.40 -6.93 13.04
N LEU A 78 4.51 -7.68 12.39
CA LEU A 78 4.23 -9.06 12.78
C LEU A 78 5.36 -10.03 12.38
N THR A 79 6.08 -9.81 11.29
CA THR A 79 7.05 -10.77 10.76
C THR A 79 8.46 -10.56 11.28
N VAL A 80 8.95 -9.30 11.26
CA VAL A 80 10.36 -8.99 11.59
C VAL A 80 10.67 -9.20 13.09
N PRO A 81 9.91 -8.62 14.04
CA PRO A 81 10.14 -8.89 15.46
C PRO A 81 9.93 -10.36 15.84
N PHE A 82 9.00 -11.07 15.17
CA PHE A 82 8.83 -12.51 15.38
C PHE A 82 10.07 -13.30 14.95
N ALA A 83 10.64 -13.00 13.80
CA ALA A 83 11.88 -13.63 13.35
C ALA A 83 13.04 -13.35 14.30
N LEU A 84 13.18 -12.09 14.75
CA LEU A 84 14.22 -11.71 15.72
C LEU A 84 14.06 -12.45 17.05
N THR A 85 12.85 -12.44 17.64
CA THR A 85 12.60 -13.12 18.92
C THR A 85 12.83 -14.62 18.82
N ALA A 86 12.46 -15.26 17.71
CA ALA A 86 12.76 -16.66 17.45
C ALA A 86 14.27 -16.90 17.36
N GLY A 87 15.01 -16.05 16.65
CA GLY A 87 16.48 -16.13 16.56
C GLY A 87 17.15 -15.97 17.93
N LEU A 88 16.79 -14.91 18.66
CA LEU A 88 17.37 -14.64 20.00
C LEU A 88 17.01 -15.71 21.03
N SER A 89 15.87 -16.39 20.90
CA SER A 89 15.49 -17.51 21.77
C SER A 89 16.47 -18.70 21.71
N ALA A 90 17.21 -18.81 20.60
CA ALA A 90 18.26 -19.83 20.49
C ALA A 90 19.40 -19.63 21.52
N LEU A 91 19.56 -18.41 22.05
CA LEU A 91 20.55 -18.09 23.10
C LEU A 91 20.12 -18.58 24.49
N GLY A 92 18.83 -18.92 24.69
CA GLY A 92 18.31 -19.49 25.94
C GLY A 92 18.00 -18.47 27.04
N ASP A 93 18.31 -17.19 26.86
CA ASP A 93 18.08 -16.12 27.84
C ASP A 93 16.88 -15.24 27.46
N THR A 94 15.82 -15.29 28.27
CA THR A 94 14.60 -14.49 28.07
C THR A 94 14.86 -12.99 28.14
N LYS A 95 15.82 -12.52 28.94
CA LYS A 95 16.15 -11.08 29.06
C LYS A 95 16.74 -10.56 27.76
N VAL A 96 17.61 -11.35 27.11
CA VAL A 96 18.19 -10.98 25.81
C VAL A 96 17.10 -10.83 24.76
N VAL A 97 16.10 -11.74 24.74
CA VAL A 97 14.96 -11.66 23.82
C VAL A 97 14.11 -10.41 24.07
N VAL A 98 13.79 -10.13 25.34
CA VAL A 98 12.94 -8.97 25.70
C VAL A 98 13.66 -7.66 25.39
N PHE A 99 14.90 -7.48 25.83
CA PHE A 99 15.62 -6.23 25.61
C PHE A 99 15.98 -6.03 24.14
N GLY A 100 16.45 -7.08 23.44
CA GLY A 100 16.74 -7.04 22.02
C GLY A 100 15.48 -6.79 21.20
N GLY A 101 14.38 -7.46 21.53
CA GLY A 101 13.10 -7.28 20.87
C GLY A 101 12.49 -5.89 21.07
N LEU A 102 12.56 -5.32 22.30
CA LEU A 102 12.11 -3.96 22.56
C LEU A 102 12.97 -2.91 21.84
N ALA A 103 14.29 -3.10 21.83
CA ALA A 103 15.20 -2.19 21.13
C ALA A 103 14.93 -2.19 19.63
N GLU A 104 14.74 -3.37 19.02
CA GLU A 104 14.37 -3.53 17.62
C GLU A 104 13.00 -2.89 17.34
N LEU A 105 12.00 -3.17 18.18
CA LEU A 105 10.64 -2.66 18.01
C LEU A 105 10.60 -1.13 17.96
N ILE A 106 11.35 -0.46 18.83
CA ILE A 106 11.44 1.01 18.84
C ILE A 106 12.19 1.51 17.61
N ALA A 107 13.37 0.94 17.34
CA ALA A 107 14.20 1.33 16.20
C ALA A 107 13.49 1.06 14.87
N GLY A 108 12.84 -0.10 14.73
CA GLY A 108 12.08 -0.48 13.55
C GLY A 108 10.87 0.42 13.33
N ALA A 109 10.10 0.72 14.37
CA ALA A 109 8.96 1.64 14.26
C ALA A 109 9.39 3.04 13.81
N ILE A 110 10.49 3.58 14.36
CA ILE A 110 11.06 4.87 13.96
C ILE A 110 11.55 4.82 12.51
N SER A 111 12.32 3.79 12.16
CA SER A 111 12.89 3.62 10.80
C SER A 111 11.79 3.49 9.74
N MET A 112 10.80 2.63 9.98
CA MET A 112 9.67 2.43 9.07
C MET A 112 8.81 3.69 8.93
N GLY A 113 8.54 4.37 10.05
CA GLY A 113 7.82 5.65 10.04
C GLY A 113 8.56 6.74 9.27
N LEU A 114 9.88 6.85 9.49
CA LEU A 114 10.72 7.80 8.76
C LEU A 114 10.77 7.48 7.25
N GLY A 115 10.90 6.19 6.90
CA GLY A 115 10.84 5.73 5.51
C GLY A 115 9.51 6.11 4.84
N GLY A 116 8.39 5.90 5.52
CA GLY A 116 7.05 6.32 5.05
C GLY A 116 6.93 7.83 4.88
N TYR A 117 7.49 8.61 5.83
CA TYR A 117 7.53 10.08 5.72
C TYR A 117 8.30 10.53 4.49
N LEU A 118 9.53 10.04 4.33
CA LEU A 118 10.40 10.43 3.22
C LEU A 118 9.83 9.99 1.86
N GLY A 119 9.23 8.80 1.78
CA GLY A 119 8.56 8.31 0.58
C GLY A 119 7.41 9.22 0.15
N ALA A 120 6.50 9.53 1.07
CA ALA A 120 5.37 10.43 0.81
C ALA A 120 5.81 11.86 0.51
N LYS A 121 6.89 12.32 1.13
CA LYS A 121 7.48 13.64 0.86
C LYS A 121 8.11 13.72 -0.53
N SER A 122 8.81 12.68 -0.93
CA SER A 122 9.37 12.55 -2.28
C SER A 122 8.28 12.50 -3.36
N GLU A 123 7.13 11.83 -3.08
CA GLU A 123 5.96 11.84 -3.95
C GLU A 123 5.41 13.26 -4.14
N GLU A 124 5.30 14.04 -3.05
CA GLU A 124 4.87 15.44 -3.08
C GLU A 124 5.83 16.32 -3.89
N GLU A 125 7.14 16.16 -3.69
CA GLU A 125 8.16 16.92 -4.42
C GLU A 125 8.17 16.58 -5.90
N SER A 126 8.02 15.30 -6.25
CA SER A 126 7.89 14.84 -7.64
C SER A 126 6.63 15.44 -8.30
N TYR A 127 5.48 15.42 -7.61
CA TYR A 127 4.26 16.06 -8.11
C TYR A 127 4.48 17.55 -8.41
N ARG A 128 5.10 18.29 -7.48
CA ARG A 128 5.38 19.73 -7.65
C ARG A 128 6.33 20.01 -8.81
N ALA A 129 7.35 19.16 -8.98
CA ALA A 129 8.31 19.28 -10.09
C ALA A 129 7.59 19.06 -11.43
N THR A 130 6.81 17.98 -11.56
CA THR A 130 6.04 17.67 -12.77
C THR A 130 5.00 18.76 -13.07
N LEU A 131 4.32 19.28 -12.05
CA LEU A 131 3.35 20.38 -12.24
C LEU A 131 4.03 21.65 -12.77
N LYS A 132 5.22 21.97 -12.26
CA LYS A 132 6.00 23.11 -12.75
C LYS A 132 6.41 22.91 -14.21
N GLU A 133 6.89 21.72 -14.55
CA GLU A 133 7.26 21.36 -15.91
C GLU A 133 6.06 21.46 -16.85
N THR A 134 4.92 20.87 -16.48
CA THR A 134 3.67 20.93 -17.25
C THR A 134 3.21 22.38 -17.48
N ARG A 135 3.30 23.25 -16.46
CA ARG A 135 2.98 24.67 -16.62
C ARG A 135 3.90 25.36 -17.62
N ASN A 136 5.19 25.04 -17.59
CA ASN A 136 6.17 25.60 -18.54
C ASN A 136 5.88 25.11 -19.96
N GLN A 137 5.55 23.84 -20.15
CA GLN A 137 5.21 23.25 -21.46
C GLN A 137 3.96 23.88 -22.06
N VAL A 138 2.90 24.06 -21.27
CA VAL A 138 1.65 24.72 -21.71
C VAL A 138 1.91 26.12 -22.26
N VAL A 139 2.86 26.85 -21.66
CA VAL A 139 3.22 28.20 -22.11
C VAL A 139 4.18 28.19 -23.31
N ALA A 140 5.13 27.25 -23.33
CA ALA A 140 6.15 27.18 -24.36
C ALA A 140 5.64 26.63 -25.69
N ASP A 141 4.77 25.61 -25.64
CA ASP A 141 4.21 24.96 -26.84
C ASP A 141 2.71 24.66 -26.66
N PRO A 142 1.84 25.64 -26.95
CA PRO A 142 0.40 25.44 -26.91
C PRO A 142 -0.10 24.41 -27.92
N SER A 143 0.61 24.24 -29.07
CA SER A 143 0.18 23.29 -30.11
C SER A 143 0.40 21.84 -29.69
N ALA A 144 1.55 21.51 -29.11
CA ALA A 144 1.81 20.20 -28.55
C ALA A 144 0.86 19.90 -27.36
N THR A 145 0.50 20.93 -26.60
CA THR A 145 -0.49 20.79 -25.52
C THR A 145 -1.87 20.41 -26.05
N THR A 146 -2.30 21.01 -27.15
CA THR A 146 -3.57 20.69 -27.83
C THR A 146 -3.57 19.25 -28.35
N GLU A 147 -2.46 18.80 -28.93
CA GLU A 147 -2.28 17.41 -29.37
C GLU A 147 -2.37 16.42 -28.19
N THR A 148 -1.68 16.71 -27.08
CA THR A 148 -1.74 15.90 -25.85
C THR A 148 -3.17 15.78 -25.30
N ILE A 149 -3.97 16.86 -25.32
CA ILE A 149 -5.39 16.78 -24.90
C ILE A 149 -6.17 15.85 -25.82
N SER A 150 -5.95 15.94 -27.14
CA SER A 150 -6.62 15.07 -28.11
C SER A 150 -6.24 13.60 -27.93
N GLU A 151 -4.97 13.30 -27.63
CA GLU A 151 -4.49 11.95 -27.34
C GLU A 151 -5.14 11.32 -26.10
N ILE A 152 -5.43 12.12 -25.06
CA ILE A 152 -6.13 11.62 -23.86
C ILE A 152 -7.51 11.07 -24.22
N PHE A 153 -8.17 11.65 -25.21
CA PHE A 153 -9.52 11.25 -25.63
C PHE A 153 -9.52 10.22 -26.79
N ALA A 154 -8.38 9.96 -27.41
CA ALA A 154 -8.29 9.02 -28.53
C ALA A 154 -8.85 7.60 -28.24
N PRO A 155 -8.61 6.99 -27.05
CA PRO A 155 -9.14 5.67 -26.74
C PRO A 155 -10.67 5.60 -26.62
N TYR A 156 -11.35 6.75 -26.49
CA TYR A 156 -12.81 6.82 -26.28
C TYR A 156 -13.61 6.99 -27.57
N ASP A 157 -12.94 7.06 -28.73
CA ASP A 157 -13.56 7.18 -30.07
C ASP A 157 -14.65 8.28 -30.18
N LEU A 158 -14.33 9.46 -29.61
CA LEU A 158 -15.23 10.59 -29.59
C LEU A 158 -15.27 11.28 -30.98
N PRO A 159 -16.42 11.85 -31.40
CA PRO A 159 -16.49 12.66 -32.59
C PRO A 159 -15.46 13.79 -32.61
N SER A 160 -14.73 13.98 -33.70
CA SER A 160 -13.65 14.98 -33.84
C SER A 160 -14.08 16.40 -33.50
N GLU A 161 -15.31 16.75 -33.86
CA GLU A 161 -15.91 18.06 -33.54
C GLU A 161 -16.03 18.29 -32.03
N LEU A 162 -16.46 17.26 -31.29
CA LEU A 162 -16.59 17.34 -29.83
C LEU A 162 -15.21 17.45 -29.15
N VAL A 163 -14.22 16.67 -29.64
CA VAL A 163 -12.85 16.74 -29.15
C VAL A 163 -12.24 18.11 -29.36
N SER A 164 -12.44 18.70 -30.55
CA SER A 164 -11.98 20.05 -30.87
C SER A 164 -12.58 21.10 -29.93
N GLN A 165 -13.90 21.13 -29.77
CA GLN A 165 -14.58 22.08 -28.88
C GLN A 165 -14.12 21.93 -27.41
N LEU A 166 -13.93 20.68 -26.95
CA LEU A 166 -13.44 20.40 -25.62
C LEU A 166 -11.99 20.87 -25.43
N THR A 167 -11.16 20.62 -26.44
CA THR A 167 -9.74 21.03 -26.44
C THR A 167 -9.60 22.54 -26.39
N ASP A 168 -10.39 23.27 -27.20
CA ASP A 168 -10.42 24.73 -27.21
C ASP A 168 -10.84 25.29 -25.85
N HIS A 169 -11.86 24.68 -25.23
CA HIS A 169 -12.33 25.09 -23.93
C HIS A 169 -11.29 24.83 -22.83
N LEU A 170 -10.66 23.66 -22.83
CA LEU A 170 -9.62 23.28 -21.86
C LEU A 170 -8.37 24.15 -22.01
N SER A 171 -7.96 24.45 -23.25
CA SER A 171 -6.79 25.28 -23.55
C SER A 171 -6.95 26.72 -23.02
N ALA A 172 -8.17 27.22 -23.00
CA ALA A 172 -8.50 28.53 -22.44
C ALA A 172 -8.68 28.50 -20.89
N SER A 173 -8.70 27.32 -20.27
CA SER A 173 -8.99 27.16 -18.84
C SER A 173 -7.74 27.32 -17.97
N PRO A 174 -7.80 28.07 -16.85
CA PRO A 174 -6.72 28.11 -15.87
C PRO A 174 -6.48 26.75 -15.19
N MET A 175 -7.41 25.80 -15.33
CA MET A 175 -7.32 24.45 -14.78
C MET A 175 -6.58 23.46 -15.68
N LEU A 176 -6.13 23.90 -16.88
CA LEU A 176 -5.43 23.06 -17.82
C LEU A 176 -4.22 22.30 -17.24
N PRO A 177 -3.31 22.93 -16.46
CA PRO A 177 -2.22 22.17 -15.83
C PRO A 177 -2.70 21.07 -14.89
N SER A 178 -3.76 21.34 -14.11
CA SER A 178 -4.34 20.33 -13.20
C SER A 178 -5.03 19.21 -13.97
N PHE A 179 -5.67 19.50 -15.10
CA PHE A 179 -6.24 18.51 -16.00
C PHE A 179 -5.15 17.58 -16.55
N LEU A 180 -4.04 18.13 -17.06
CA LEU A 180 -2.91 17.35 -17.58
C LEU A 180 -2.25 16.51 -16.48
N MET A 181 -2.11 17.03 -15.27
CA MET A 181 -1.61 16.26 -14.11
C MET A 181 -2.46 15.03 -13.83
N ASN A 182 -3.78 15.17 -13.87
CA ASN A 182 -4.70 14.08 -13.54
C ASN A 182 -4.86 13.06 -14.66
N PHE A 183 -4.93 13.51 -15.93
CA PHE A 183 -5.32 12.64 -17.03
C PHE A 183 -4.14 12.21 -17.92
N HIS A 184 -3.14 13.08 -18.13
CA HIS A 184 -1.94 12.72 -18.90
C HIS A 184 -0.88 12.08 -18.00
N HIS A 185 -0.51 12.73 -16.87
CA HIS A 185 0.49 12.21 -15.95
C HIS A 185 -0.07 11.22 -14.93
N THR A 186 -1.39 11.10 -14.80
CA THR A 186 -2.07 10.24 -13.81
C THR A 186 -1.62 10.47 -12.37
N LEU A 187 -1.19 11.69 -12.05
CA LEU A 187 -0.70 12.11 -10.74
C LEU A 187 -1.74 12.97 -10.03
N PRO A 188 -2.53 12.40 -9.10
CA PRO A 188 -3.46 13.17 -8.29
C PRO A 188 -2.71 14.05 -7.29
N GLU A 189 -3.28 15.21 -6.96
CA GLU A 189 -2.69 16.13 -6.00
C GLU A 189 -2.57 15.49 -4.62
N PRO A 190 -1.34 15.39 -4.04
CA PRO A 190 -1.15 14.83 -2.70
C PRO A 190 -1.67 15.78 -1.63
N SER A 191 -2.36 15.24 -0.61
CA SER A 191 -2.78 16.06 0.53
C SER A 191 -1.57 16.50 1.36
N GLY A 192 -1.57 17.75 1.85
CA GLY A 192 -0.43 18.31 2.61
C GLY A 192 -0.10 17.56 3.92
N SER A 193 -1.03 16.79 4.47
CA SER A 193 -0.82 15.96 5.67
C SER A 193 -0.39 14.52 5.37
N ARG A 194 -0.29 14.12 4.09
CA ARG A 194 -0.05 12.75 3.67
C ARG A 194 1.23 12.15 4.28
N ALA A 195 2.32 12.92 4.30
CA ALA A 195 3.61 12.44 4.81
C ALA A 195 3.56 12.08 6.31
N LEU A 196 2.92 12.92 7.13
CA LEU A 196 2.80 12.64 8.57
C LEU A 196 1.83 11.50 8.85
N ILE A 197 0.71 11.42 8.13
CA ILE A 197 -0.26 10.33 8.29
C ILE A 197 0.39 8.99 7.90
N CYS A 198 1.11 8.94 6.78
CA CYS A 198 1.85 7.77 6.33
C CYS A 198 2.87 7.32 7.40
N ALA A 199 3.71 8.24 7.87
CA ALA A 199 4.72 7.97 8.89
C ALA A 199 4.11 7.37 10.17
N LEU A 200 3.08 8.02 10.71
CA LEU A 200 2.43 7.58 11.95
C LEU A 200 1.70 6.25 11.76
N THR A 201 1.03 6.06 10.63
CA THR A 201 0.28 4.83 10.36
C THR A 201 1.22 3.63 10.25
N ILE A 202 2.34 3.77 9.51
CA ILE A 202 3.34 2.71 9.37
C ILE A 202 4.02 2.44 10.71
N ALA A 203 4.49 3.48 11.43
CA ALA A 203 5.17 3.34 12.70
C ALA A 203 4.30 2.65 13.76
N LEU A 204 3.04 3.09 13.90
CA LEU A 204 2.09 2.49 14.84
C LEU A 204 1.72 1.06 14.45
N GLY A 205 1.51 0.80 13.15
CA GLY A 205 1.26 -0.55 12.64
C GLY A 205 2.41 -1.50 12.98
N TYR A 206 3.65 -1.06 12.72
CA TYR A 206 4.86 -1.82 13.05
C TYR A 206 4.98 -2.08 14.55
N PHE A 207 4.82 -1.03 15.38
CA PHE A 207 4.93 -1.13 16.83
C PHE A 207 3.88 -2.08 17.42
N ILE A 208 2.60 -1.93 17.03
CA ILE A 208 1.52 -2.79 17.52
C ILE A 208 1.73 -4.24 17.07
N GLY A 209 2.05 -4.45 15.79
CA GLY A 209 2.33 -5.78 15.25
C GLY A 209 3.49 -6.46 15.93
N GLY A 210 4.60 -5.75 16.13
CA GLY A 210 5.83 -6.29 16.69
C GLY A 210 5.80 -6.50 18.21
N PHE A 211 4.86 -5.87 18.89
CA PHE A 211 4.63 -6.15 20.29
C PHE A 211 4.00 -7.53 20.55
N VAL A 212 3.23 -8.05 19.58
CA VAL A 212 2.53 -9.34 19.71
C VAL A 212 3.49 -10.52 19.97
N PRO A 213 4.57 -10.75 19.21
CA PRO A 213 5.49 -11.86 19.44
C PRO A 213 6.29 -11.72 20.74
N LEU A 214 6.44 -10.50 21.28
CA LEU A 214 7.14 -10.25 22.54
C LEU A 214 6.28 -10.55 23.78
N LEU A 215 4.96 -10.45 23.68
CA LEU A 215 4.05 -10.62 24.83
C LEU A 215 4.34 -11.88 25.67
N PRO A 216 4.51 -13.09 25.10
CA PRO A 216 4.75 -14.29 25.90
C PRO A 216 6.02 -14.24 26.74
N TYR A 217 7.04 -13.49 26.31
CA TYR A 217 8.33 -13.43 27.03
C TYR A 217 8.27 -12.61 28.31
N PHE A 218 7.26 -11.77 28.50
CA PHE A 218 7.05 -11.05 29.75
C PHE A 218 6.47 -11.91 30.88
N PHE A 219 5.92 -13.08 30.55
CA PHE A 219 5.20 -13.94 31.49
C PHE A 219 5.99 -15.20 31.89
N VAL A 220 7.22 -15.36 31.40
CA VAL A 220 8.06 -16.53 31.68
C VAL A 220 9.33 -16.17 32.46
N GLY A 221 9.94 -17.17 33.09
CA GLY A 221 11.19 -17.01 33.84
C GLY A 221 12.40 -16.65 32.95
N PRO A 222 13.51 -16.18 33.55
CA PRO A 222 14.70 -15.72 32.82
C PRO A 222 15.36 -16.79 31.92
N GLN A 223 15.22 -18.08 32.28
CA GLN A 223 15.81 -19.20 31.53
C GLN A 223 14.80 -20.01 30.73
N ASP A 224 13.56 -19.54 30.67
CA ASP A 224 12.46 -20.24 30.01
C ASP A 224 12.17 -19.73 28.58
N ALA A 225 13.18 -19.20 27.90
CA ALA A 225 13.05 -18.61 26.57
C ALA A 225 12.38 -19.55 25.56
N PHE A 226 12.65 -20.85 25.61
CA PHE A 226 12.02 -21.85 24.74
C PHE A 226 10.54 -22.07 25.04
N ILE A 227 10.11 -21.92 26.29
CA ILE A 227 8.69 -22.01 26.68
C ILE A 227 7.97 -20.78 26.11
N ALA A 228 8.53 -19.58 26.30
CA ALA A 228 8.02 -18.35 25.71
C ALA A 228 7.93 -18.43 24.18
N LEU A 229 8.96 -18.98 23.52
CA LEU A 229 8.98 -19.17 22.08
C LEU A 229 7.83 -20.05 21.59
N ARG A 230 7.51 -21.14 22.27
CA ARG A 230 6.37 -21.99 21.88
C ARG A 230 5.06 -21.23 21.93
N TRP A 231 4.83 -20.44 22.97
CA TRP A 231 3.66 -19.58 23.10
C TRP A 231 3.67 -18.47 22.06
N SER A 232 4.83 -17.86 21.78
CA SER A 232 4.99 -16.85 20.73
C SER A 232 4.65 -17.42 19.35
N ILE A 233 5.14 -18.63 19.01
CA ILE A 233 4.81 -19.29 17.74
C ILE A 233 3.30 -19.54 17.63
N ALA A 234 2.64 -20.02 18.68
CA ALA A 234 1.20 -20.26 18.66
C ALA A 234 0.40 -18.96 18.48
N THR A 235 0.74 -17.92 19.24
CA THR A 235 0.12 -16.60 19.16
C THR A 235 0.33 -15.99 17.77
N MET A 236 1.55 -16.08 17.25
CA MET A 236 1.89 -15.53 15.93
C MET A 236 1.24 -16.28 14.78
N ALA A 237 1.11 -17.61 14.86
CA ALA A 237 0.36 -18.37 13.84
C ALA A 237 -1.09 -17.87 13.73
N ILE A 238 -1.74 -17.60 14.88
CA ILE A 238 -3.10 -17.05 14.91
C ILE A 238 -3.11 -15.60 14.39
N ALA A 239 -2.21 -14.75 14.89
CA ALA A 239 -2.15 -13.33 14.51
C ALA A 239 -1.88 -13.14 13.00
N LEU A 240 -0.89 -13.85 12.46
CA LEU A 240 -0.54 -13.82 11.03
C LEU A 240 -1.69 -14.36 10.16
N PHE A 241 -2.35 -15.44 10.61
CA PHE A 241 -3.49 -15.97 9.89
C PHE A 241 -4.64 -14.96 9.85
N LEU A 242 -5.01 -14.38 11.00
CA LEU A 242 -6.08 -13.39 11.09
C LEU A 242 -5.75 -12.13 10.28
N PHE A 243 -4.52 -11.66 10.35
CA PHE A 243 -4.07 -10.51 9.57
C PHE A 243 -4.11 -10.80 8.07
N GLY A 244 -3.55 -11.92 7.62
CA GLY A 244 -3.56 -12.32 6.21
C GLY A 244 -4.97 -12.54 5.65
N TYR A 245 -5.86 -13.15 6.46
CA TYR A 245 -7.28 -13.30 6.15
C TYR A 245 -7.96 -11.94 6.04
N GLY A 246 -7.78 -11.08 7.06
CA GLY A 246 -8.40 -9.76 7.13
C GLY A 246 -8.00 -8.85 5.99
N LYS A 247 -6.69 -8.73 5.67
CA LYS A 247 -6.22 -7.91 4.55
C LYS A 247 -6.77 -8.38 3.20
N THR A 248 -6.87 -9.70 3.00
CA THR A 248 -7.39 -10.26 1.75
C THR A 248 -8.89 -10.02 1.62
N CYS A 249 -9.66 -10.21 2.70
CA CYS A 249 -11.09 -9.92 2.71
C CYS A 249 -11.39 -8.42 2.57
N PHE A 250 -10.51 -7.55 3.08
CA PHE A 250 -10.67 -6.10 2.91
C PHE A 250 -10.58 -5.70 1.43
N VAL A 251 -9.66 -6.31 0.68
CA VAL A 251 -9.47 -6.02 -0.75
C VAL A 251 -10.51 -6.72 -1.63
N SER A 252 -10.78 -8.02 -1.34
CA SER A 252 -11.64 -8.86 -2.20
C SER A 252 -13.12 -8.85 -1.79
N GLY A 253 -13.46 -8.24 -0.63
CA GLY A 253 -14.81 -8.26 -0.05
C GLY A 253 -15.04 -9.42 0.92
N TRP A 254 -15.95 -9.19 1.89
CA TRP A 254 -16.23 -10.14 3.00
C TRP A 254 -17.25 -11.21 2.64
N LYS A 255 -18.02 -11.06 1.55
CA LYS A 255 -19.13 -11.94 1.17
C LYS A 255 -18.76 -12.78 -0.04
N GLY A 256 -19.17 -14.06 -0.02
CA GLY A 256 -18.97 -14.98 -1.13
C GLY A 256 -17.99 -16.11 -0.81
N ARG A 257 -18.34 -17.35 -1.23
CA ARG A 257 -17.56 -18.56 -0.98
C ARG A 257 -16.14 -18.48 -1.56
N GLN A 258 -16.00 -17.79 -2.68
CA GLN A 258 -14.70 -17.56 -3.34
C GLN A 258 -13.81 -16.59 -2.56
N ASN A 259 -14.39 -15.54 -1.97
CA ASN A 259 -13.65 -14.55 -1.18
C ASN A 259 -13.19 -15.14 0.16
N ILE A 260 -14.02 -15.98 0.80
CA ILE A 260 -13.64 -16.72 2.01
C ILE A 260 -12.44 -17.65 1.71
N ARG A 261 -12.47 -18.37 0.59
CA ARG A 261 -11.35 -19.21 0.17
C ARG A 261 -10.08 -18.41 -0.09
N ARG A 262 -10.19 -17.26 -0.78
CA ARG A 262 -9.05 -16.35 -1.00
C ARG A 262 -8.51 -15.81 0.33
N GLY A 263 -9.37 -15.42 1.26
CA GLY A 263 -8.99 -15.01 2.60
C GLY A 263 -8.22 -16.08 3.35
N PHE A 264 -8.71 -17.33 3.32
CA PHE A 264 -8.03 -18.47 3.94
C PHE A 264 -6.63 -18.70 3.35
N ILE A 265 -6.51 -18.64 2.02
CA ILE A 265 -5.20 -18.76 1.34
C ILE A 265 -4.27 -17.61 1.76
N GLY A 266 -4.78 -16.37 1.81
CA GLY A 266 -4.01 -15.20 2.28
C GLY A 266 -3.54 -15.35 3.72
N GLY A 267 -4.39 -15.90 4.62
CA GLY A 267 -4.00 -16.23 5.99
C GLY A 267 -2.89 -17.28 6.05
N MET A 268 -3.04 -18.39 5.32
CA MET A 268 -2.00 -19.43 5.26
C MET A 268 -0.69 -18.92 4.66
N GLN A 269 -0.75 -18.07 3.66
CA GLN A 269 0.44 -17.46 3.06
C GLN A 269 1.21 -16.61 4.07
N MET A 270 0.52 -15.81 4.90
CA MET A 270 1.18 -15.00 5.93
C MET A 270 1.82 -15.86 7.02
N VAL A 271 1.16 -16.94 7.45
CA VAL A 271 1.73 -17.90 8.41
C VAL A 271 2.99 -18.57 7.84
N LEU A 272 2.96 -18.95 6.57
CA LEU A 272 4.12 -19.55 5.90
C LEU A 272 5.30 -18.57 5.84
N VAL A 273 5.05 -17.31 5.42
CA VAL A 273 6.09 -16.28 5.35
C VAL A 273 6.71 -16.01 6.72
N GLY A 274 5.88 -15.82 7.76
CA GLY A 274 6.38 -15.62 9.13
C GLY A 274 7.12 -16.84 9.67
N GLY A 275 6.64 -18.04 9.37
CA GLY A 275 7.30 -19.30 9.75
C GLY A 275 8.67 -19.46 9.10
N VAL A 276 8.80 -19.16 7.80
CA VAL A 276 10.08 -19.18 7.08
C VAL A 276 11.04 -18.14 7.65
N ALA A 277 10.57 -16.92 7.91
CA ALA A 277 11.39 -15.85 8.48
C ALA A 277 11.94 -16.25 9.87
N ALA A 278 11.08 -16.73 10.77
CA ALA A 278 11.47 -17.17 12.10
C ALA A 278 12.39 -18.40 12.08
N GLY A 279 12.10 -19.37 11.21
CA GLY A 279 12.93 -20.58 11.03
C GLY A 279 14.32 -20.23 10.49
N SER A 280 14.41 -19.33 9.52
CA SER A 280 15.68 -18.85 8.96
C SER A 280 16.51 -18.11 10.00
N ALA A 281 15.91 -17.20 10.78
CA ALA A 281 16.60 -16.47 11.83
C ALA A 281 17.14 -17.41 12.92
N MET A 282 16.31 -18.34 13.41
CA MET A 282 16.75 -19.33 14.39
C MET A 282 17.84 -20.25 13.86
N GLY A 283 17.72 -20.69 12.60
CA GLY A 283 18.70 -21.55 11.94
C GLY A 283 20.05 -20.86 11.81
N LEU A 284 20.08 -19.59 11.42
CA LEU A 284 21.29 -18.79 11.35
C LEU A 284 21.97 -18.64 12.70
N VAL A 285 21.23 -18.24 13.75
CA VAL A 285 21.80 -18.07 15.10
C VAL A 285 22.38 -19.38 15.63
N LYS A 286 21.66 -20.50 15.51
CA LYS A 286 22.18 -21.83 15.90
C LYS A 286 23.40 -22.23 15.07
N GLY A 287 23.41 -21.99 13.78
CA GLY A 287 24.55 -22.26 12.91
C GLY A 287 25.80 -21.51 13.35
N PHE A 288 25.68 -20.22 13.66
CA PHE A 288 26.80 -19.43 14.20
C PHE A 288 27.28 -19.91 15.58
N GLN A 289 26.38 -20.31 16.47
CA GLN A 289 26.75 -20.91 17.75
C GLN A 289 27.57 -22.18 17.58
N LEU A 290 27.17 -23.08 16.68
CA LEU A 290 27.91 -24.30 16.38
C LEU A 290 29.31 -24.02 15.81
N LEU A 291 29.42 -23.05 14.92
CA LEU A 291 30.70 -22.64 14.34
C LEU A 291 31.63 -22.02 15.42
N ALA A 292 31.11 -21.17 16.29
CA ALA A 292 31.87 -20.58 17.39
C ALA A 292 32.40 -21.64 18.38
N SER A 293 31.56 -22.59 18.78
CA SER A 293 31.96 -23.69 19.67
C SER A 293 33.01 -24.64 19.05
N SER A 294 32.96 -24.83 17.70
CA SER A 294 33.95 -25.65 16.99
C SER A 294 35.32 -24.95 16.89
N GLY A 295 35.37 -23.61 16.92
CA GLY A 295 36.61 -22.81 16.88
C GLY A 295 37.37 -22.81 18.18
N GLU A 296 36.68 -22.86 19.35
CA GLU A 296 37.31 -22.86 20.67
C GLU A 296 37.99 -24.21 21.00
N GLY A 297 37.54 -25.31 20.38
CA GLY A 297 38.15 -26.65 20.60
C GLY A 297 39.49 -26.88 19.90
N HIS A 298 39.99 -25.98 19.06
CA HIS A 298 41.27 -26.10 18.35
C HIS A 298 42.38 -25.18 18.90
N GLY A 299 42.11 -24.45 19.95
CA GLY A 299 43.09 -23.53 20.59
C GLY A 299 43.78 -24.08 21.86
N GLU A 300 43.43 -25.27 22.33
CA GLU A 300 44.01 -25.92 23.53
C GLU A 300 44.72 -27.24 23.19
N GLN A 301 45.64 -27.24 22.21
CA GLN A 301 46.62 -28.32 22.04
C GLN A 301 48.00 -27.76 21.90
#